data_a25f36f49aa9c405fbfec9a67fc9e0c8
#
_entry.id   a25f36f49aa9c405fbfec9a67fc9e0c8
#
_cell.length_a   1.000
_cell.length_b   1.000
_cell.length_c   1.000
_cell.angle_alpha   90.00
_cell.angle_beta   90.00
_cell.angle_gamma   90.00
#
_symmetry.space_group_name_H-M   'P 1'
#
loop_
_entity.id
_entity.type
_entity.pdbx_description
1 polymer ?
#
loop_
_entity_poly.entity_id
_entity_poly.type
_entity_poly.pdbx_seq_one_letter_code
_entity_poly.pdbx_strand_id
1 'polypeptide(L)'
;TLIYHGKGTLTTSENMEQSAQGTLIAKARKITKQRAALIDGSTLGAMAPYLLTDYNGAKVPESFGTGWRAATTSNNIARLNDAVEEGFYLFLFDRCLELGDDTVLIKKSELRDPDKDLIEVTECAQKLGYRLAASNDSYLLYHIKTYEKFGTTCQYEGLAIGSSSDFLAYGYPNIEPGDSNNVNDYSYDKLSKYKVIYLSGFTYDDKDKAEKMLLKLSEAGVRIIVNGDGIPDNPQTKIKEFMGVECQDIYFQNGYPVLYTKEGEMDTSLFDVDKRNWKTVYLNGLDNTMGYLYDTGVKIDFAGNVENDNIVFLGINLTYHYFLTRDESVGKFLGSLMDDSLAELPDRALVPLDIAQAGDQIIIISPQDQVNTTIAYQDIFDSSEKIHSVHNLLEVNSGETKITLKYPYFWPGMIVSIFGVIGWILFGVWMRKRQILNKS
;
A
#
# COMPACT_ATOMS: atom_id res chain seq x y z
N THR A 1 20.08 -18.45 -18.48
CA THR A 1 19.31 -17.37 -19.13
C THR A 1 20.26 -16.21 -19.36
N LEU A 2 20.38 -15.75 -20.61
CA LEU A 2 21.24 -14.64 -20.99
C LEU A 2 20.40 -13.36 -21.02
N ILE A 3 20.85 -12.34 -20.31
CA ILE A 3 20.21 -11.02 -20.30
C ILE A 3 21.12 -10.06 -21.05
N TYR A 4 20.58 -9.41 -22.08
CA TYR A 4 21.32 -8.46 -22.90
C TYR A 4 21.15 -7.04 -22.36
N HIS A 5 22.23 -6.44 -21.89
CA HIS A 5 22.30 -5.03 -21.51
C HIS A 5 22.99 -4.23 -22.60
N GLY A 6 22.22 -3.47 -23.35
CA GLY A 6 22.45 -2.35 -24.27
C GLY A 6 23.83 -2.06 -24.90
N LYS A 7 24.92 -2.66 -24.45
CA LYS A 7 26.27 -2.56 -25.05
C LYS A 7 26.94 -3.93 -25.29
N GLY A 8 26.14 -4.98 -25.45
CA GLY A 8 26.65 -6.31 -25.72
C GLY A 8 27.25 -7.07 -24.55
N THR A 9 27.02 -6.59 -23.31
CA THR A 9 27.44 -7.31 -22.11
C THR A 9 26.38 -8.35 -21.76
N LEU A 10 26.70 -9.61 -21.82
CA LEU A 10 25.84 -10.70 -21.40
C LEU A 10 26.00 -10.89 -19.89
N THR A 11 24.92 -10.80 -19.16
CA THR A 11 24.90 -11.14 -17.73
C THR A 11 24.54 -12.62 -17.59
N THR A 12 25.46 -13.41 -17.05
CA THR A 12 25.24 -14.83 -16.73
C THR A 12 24.75 -14.96 -15.28
N SER A 13 24.17 -16.10 -14.93
CA SER A 13 23.82 -16.42 -13.54
C SER A 13 25.03 -16.35 -12.60
N GLU A 14 26.19 -16.79 -13.07
CA GLU A 14 27.45 -16.73 -12.32
C GLU A 14 27.86 -15.27 -12.02
N ASN A 15 27.79 -14.37 -13.01
CA ASN A 15 28.06 -12.94 -12.79
C ASN A 15 27.07 -12.29 -11.84
N MET A 16 25.81 -12.75 -11.82
CA MET A 16 24.79 -12.27 -10.89
C MET A 16 25.07 -12.73 -9.47
N GLU A 17 25.44 -14.00 -9.26
CA GLU A 17 25.80 -14.51 -7.93
C GLU A 17 27.01 -13.81 -7.32
N GLN A 18 27.96 -13.38 -8.15
CA GLN A 18 29.17 -12.64 -7.73
C GLN A 18 28.94 -11.14 -7.59
N SER A 19 27.78 -10.63 -8.00
CA SER A 19 27.44 -9.22 -7.83
C SER A 19 27.29 -8.83 -6.38
N ALA A 20 27.37 -7.53 -6.08
CA ALA A 20 27.15 -7.00 -4.73
C ALA A 20 25.76 -7.41 -4.19
N GLN A 21 24.73 -7.38 -5.02
CA GLN A 21 23.39 -7.84 -4.67
C GLN A 21 23.36 -9.37 -4.48
N GLY A 22 23.93 -10.13 -5.44
CA GLY A 22 23.89 -11.59 -5.43
C GLY A 22 24.49 -12.19 -4.16
N THR A 23 25.60 -11.64 -3.67
CA THR A 23 26.22 -12.11 -2.42
C THR A 23 25.32 -11.92 -1.21
N LEU A 24 24.57 -10.81 -1.13
CA LEU A 24 23.61 -10.56 -0.05
C LEU A 24 22.33 -11.37 -0.22
N ILE A 25 21.83 -11.57 -1.45
CA ILE A 25 20.69 -12.46 -1.72
C ILE A 25 21.01 -13.90 -1.33
N ALA A 26 22.23 -14.38 -1.62
CA ALA A 26 22.68 -15.71 -1.18
C ALA A 26 22.72 -15.82 0.34
N LYS A 27 23.02 -14.74 1.05
CA LYS A 27 22.90 -14.70 2.52
C LYS A 27 21.44 -14.64 2.97
N ALA A 28 20.61 -13.81 2.34
CA ALA A 28 19.17 -13.71 2.61
C ALA A 28 18.52 -15.09 2.48
N ARG A 29 18.76 -15.82 1.38
CA ARG A 29 18.26 -17.19 1.16
C ARG A 29 18.53 -18.15 2.34
N LYS A 30 19.64 -17.98 3.06
CA LYS A 30 20.00 -18.84 4.18
C LYS A 30 19.31 -18.48 5.50
N ILE A 31 18.94 -17.22 5.67
CA ILE A 31 18.39 -16.71 6.95
C ILE A 31 16.86 -16.50 6.88
N THR A 32 16.31 -16.25 5.71
CA THR A 32 14.88 -16.07 5.49
C THR A 32 14.12 -17.37 5.77
N LYS A 33 13.09 -17.29 6.56
CA LYS A 33 12.21 -18.41 6.89
C LYS A 33 10.87 -18.31 6.18
N GLN A 34 10.34 -17.11 6.05
CA GLN A 34 9.03 -16.88 5.48
C GLN A 34 9.07 -16.14 4.15
N ARG A 35 9.57 -14.90 4.12
CA ARG A 35 9.60 -14.09 2.90
C ARG A 35 10.70 -13.02 2.97
N ALA A 36 11.23 -12.64 1.82
CA ALA A 36 12.20 -11.56 1.69
C ALA A 36 11.61 -10.40 0.88
N ALA A 37 11.64 -9.19 1.42
CA ALA A 37 11.39 -7.96 0.66
C ALA A 37 12.67 -7.53 -0.08
N LEU A 38 12.52 -7.18 -1.36
CA LEU A 38 13.61 -6.75 -2.23
C LEU A 38 13.31 -5.34 -2.76
N ILE A 39 13.93 -4.34 -2.15
CA ILE A 39 13.77 -2.94 -2.54
C ILE A 39 14.95 -2.56 -3.45
N ASP A 40 14.79 -2.89 -4.72
CA ASP A 40 15.74 -2.61 -5.80
C ASP A 40 15.01 -2.62 -7.14
N GLY A 41 14.65 -1.44 -7.64
CA GLY A 41 13.98 -1.26 -8.94
C GLY A 41 14.84 -1.60 -10.17
N SER A 42 16.11 -2.02 -9.98
CA SER A 42 17.01 -2.35 -11.09
C SER A 42 16.70 -3.71 -11.73
N THR A 43 17.31 -3.96 -12.90
CA THR A 43 17.22 -5.27 -13.57
C THR A 43 17.76 -6.42 -12.71
N LEU A 44 18.75 -6.15 -11.84
CA LEU A 44 19.27 -7.16 -10.90
C LEU A 44 18.21 -7.52 -9.85
N GLY A 45 17.44 -6.54 -9.33
CA GLY A 45 16.31 -6.79 -8.46
C GLY A 45 15.28 -7.72 -9.12
N ALA A 46 14.90 -7.45 -10.36
CA ALA A 46 13.98 -8.29 -11.13
C ALA A 46 14.50 -9.73 -11.36
N MET A 47 15.80 -9.96 -11.24
CA MET A 47 16.40 -11.29 -11.39
C MET A 47 16.66 -12.00 -10.06
N ALA A 48 16.45 -11.34 -8.94
CA ALA A 48 16.66 -11.90 -7.60
C ALA A 48 15.93 -13.25 -7.33
N PRO A 49 14.71 -13.51 -7.87
CA PRO A 49 14.04 -14.80 -7.73
C PRO A 49 14.90 -16.02 -8.10
N TYR A 50 15.77 -15.86 -9.11
CA TYR A 50 16.69 -16.95 -9.49
C TYR A 50 17.74 -17.23 -8.41
N LEU A 51 18.20 -16.18 -7.72
CA LEU A 51 19.19 -16.28 -6.66
C LEU A 51 18.59 -16.73 -5.31
N LEU A 52 17.30 -16.51 -5.12
CA LEU A 52 16.55 -16.99 -3.95
C LEU A 52 16.14 -18.47 -4.05
N THR A 53 16.33 -19.08 -5.23
CA THR A 53 16.11 -20.51 -5.42
C THR A 53 17.42 -21.27 -5.17
N ASP A 54 17.39 -22.31 -4.34
CA ASP A 54 18.57 -23.17 -4.10
C ASP A 54 18.73 -24.24 -5.20
N TYR A 55 19.86 -24.97 -5.15
CA TYR A 55 20.13 -26.05 -6.10
C TYR A 55 19.16 -27.26 -5.99
N ASN A 56 18.42 -27.38 -4.90
CA ASN A 56 17.41 -28.42 -4.70
C ASN A 56 16.03 -27.94 -5.15
N GLY A 57 15.90 -26.71 -5.65
CA GLY A 57 14.66 -26.12 -6.10
C GLY A 57 13.81 -25.51 -4.96
N ALA A 58 14.30 -25.50 -3.72
CA ALA A 58 13.65 -24.76 -2.65
C ALA A 58 13.69 -23.26 -2.93
N LYS A 59 12.55 -22.61 -2.81
CA LYS A 59 12.39 -21.19 -3.12
C LYS A 59 12.05 -20.44 -1.85
N VAL A 60 12.69 -19.28 -1.66
CA VAL A 60 12.26 -18.29 -0.69
C VAL A 60 11.24 -17.39 -1.37
N PRO A 61 10.00 -17.27 -0.86
CA PRO A 61 9.03 -16.30 -1.35
C PRO A 61 9.58 -14.87 -1.22
N GLU A 62 9.16 -13.98 -2.11
CA GLU A 62 9.64 -12.61 -2.13
C GLU A 62 8.53 -11.59 -2.30
N SER A 63 8.74 -10.40 -1.75
CA SER A 63 8.05 -9.16 -2.08
C SER A 63 9.01 -8.32 -2.92
N PHE A 64 8.70 -8.11 -4.20
CA PHE A 64 9.60 -7.41 -5.11
C PHE A 64 8.96 -6.17 -5.72
N GLY A 65 9.63 -5.06 -5.56
CA GLY A 65 9.59 -3.82 -6.31
C GLY A 65 8.23 -3.44 -6.86
N THR A 66 8.16 -3.20 -8.15
CA THR A 66 6.94 -2.75 -8.82
C THR A 66 5.80 -3.77 -8.80
N GLY A 67 6.00 -4.95 -8.22
CA GLY A 67 5.03 -6.03 -8.19
C GLY A 67 4.55 -6.45 -9.59
N TRP A 68 3.99 -7.62 -9.73
CA TRP A 68 3.26 -7.97 -10.93
C TRP A 68 1.88 -7.31 -10.82
N ARG A 69 1.55 -6.40 -11.75
CA ARG A 69 0.27 -5.64 -11.75
C ARG A 69 -0.99 -6.51 -11.62
N ALA A 70 -0.89 -7.80 -11.86
CA ALA A 70 -1.97 -8.77 -11.70
C ALA A 70 -2.07 -9.39 -10.30
N ALA A 71 -1.10 -9.19 -9.42
CA ALA A 71 -1.17 -9.68 -8.05
C ALA A 71 -2.06 -8.75 -7.20
N THR A 72 -2.91 -9.32 -6.34
CA THR A 72 -3.77 -8.54 -5.44
C THR A 72 -2.96 -7.66 -4.50
N THR A 73 -1.74 -8.08 -4.13
CA THR A 73 -0.79 -7.37 -3.27
C THR A 73 0.15 -6.41 -4.00
N SER A 74 0.00 -6.18 -5.31
CA SER A 74 0.94 -5.31 -6.06
C SER A 74 1.02 -3.89 -5.50
N ASN A 75 -0.10 -3.30 -5.08
CA ASN A 75 -0.10 -1.98 -4.47
C ASN A 75 0.60 -1.97 -3.11
N ASN A 76 0.43 -3.01 -2.29
CA ASN A 76 1.12 -3.14 -1.01
C ASN A 76 2.64 -3.15 -1.21
N ILE A 77 3.11 -3.88 -2.22
CA ILE A 77 4.54 -3.96 -2.55
C ILE A 77 5.06 -2.64 -3.13
N ALA A 78 4.30 -1.99 -4.03
CA ALA A 78 4.69 -0.69 -4.60
C ALA A 78 4.91 0.36 -3.51
N ARG A 79 4.05 0.40 -2.49
CA ARG A 79 4.19 1.30 -1.34
C ARG A 79 5.47 1.10 -0.55
N LEU A 80 6.08 -0.09 -0.54
CA LEU A 80 7.38 -0.30 0.10
C LEU A 80 8.49 0.48 -0.62
N ASN A 81 8.42 0.56 -1.96
CA ASN A 81 9.41 1.33 -2.74
C ASN A 81 9.18 2.83 -2.52
N ASP A 82 7.94 3.30 -2.63
CA ASP A 82 7.60 4.71 -2.36
C ASP A 82 8.10 5.12 -0.96
N ALA A 83 7.92 4.25 0.04
CA ALA A 83 8.38 4.51 1.41
C ALA A 83 9.90 4.65 1.51
N VAL A 84 10.66 3.88 0.75
CA VAL A 84 12.12 3.99 0.73
C VAL A 84 12.57 5.24 -0.02
N GLU A 85 12.00 5.49 -1.21
CA GLU A 85 12.33 6.63 -2.05
C GLU A 85 12.01 7.97 -1.38
N GLU A 86 10.89 8.01 -0.63
CA GLU A 86 10.46 9.22 0.09
C GLU A 86 10.91 9.25 1.56
N GLY A 87 11.62 8.21 2.04
CA GLY A 87 12.28 8.19 3.36
C GLY A 87 11.37 7.87 4.54
N PHE A 88 10.25 7.18 4.34
CA PHE A 88 9.32 6.77 5.41
C PHE A 88 9.63 5.37 5.95
N TYR A 89 10.76 5.22 6.61
CA TYR A 89 11.31 3.92 6.99
C TYR A 89 10.53 3.20 8.10
N LEU A 90 9.83 3.90 8.99
CA LEU A 90 8.92 3.24 9.95
C LEU A 90 7.76 2.53 9.24
N PHE A 91 7.13 3.23 8.30
CA PHE A 91 6.08 2.64 7.46
C PHE A 91 6.61 1.43 6.68
N LEU A 92 7.79 1.56 6.07
CA LEU A 92 8.43 0.46 5.33
C LEU A 92 8.48 -0.82 6.15
N PHE A 93 9.13 -0.79 7.32
CA PHE A 93 9.36 -1.99 8.12
C PHE A 93 8.07 -2.54 8.75
N ASP A 94 7.12 -1.68 9.12
CA ASP A 94 5.80 -2.12 9.59
C ASP A 94 5.04 -2.88 8.50
N ARG A 95 5.02 -2.35 7.27
CA ARG A 95 4.35 -3.01 6.15
C ARG A 95 5.10 -4.26 5.65
N CYS A 96 6.42 -4.32 5.81
CA CYS A 96 7.17 -5.56 5.61
C CYS A 96 6.71 -6.67 6.57
N LEU A 97 6.48 -6.36 7.86
CA LEU A 97 5.92 -7.33 8.81
C LEU A 97 4.51 -7.77 8.40
N GLU A 98 3.66 -6.85 7.97
CA GLU A 98 2.31 -7.16 7.50
C GLU A 98 2.32 -8.11 6.30
N LEU A 99 3.26 -7.93 5.37
CA LEU A 99 3.45 -8.81 4.23
C LEU A 99 4.17 -10.13 4.57
N GLY A 100 4.69 -10.27 5.79
CA GLY A 100 5.41 -11.46 6.25
C GLY A 100 6.87 -11.50 5.86
N ASP A 101 7.45 -10.35 5.56
CA ASP A 101 8.87 -10.25 5.20
C ASP A 101 9.73 -10.27 6.46
N ASP A 102 10.32 -11.42 6.79
CA ASP A 102 11.28 -11.55 7.89
C ASP A 102 12.69 -11.08 7.51
N THR A 103 12.90 -10.81 6.23
CA THR A 103 14.17 -10.35 5.67
C THR A 103 13.88 -9.19 4.69
N VAL A 104 14.67 -8.11 4.77
CA VAL A 104 14.52 -6.93 3.90
C VAL A 104 15.88 -6.57 3.31
N LEU A 105 15.97 -6.60 1.98
CA LEU A 105 17.15 -6.16 1.23
C LEU A 105 16.84 -4.82 0.56
N ILE A 106 17.61 -3.78 0.92
CA ILE A 106 17.45 -2.42 0.39
C ILE A 106 18.71 -2.04 -0.39
N LYS A 107 18.55 -1.59 -1.61
CA LYS A 107 19.62 -0.96 -2.36
C LYS A 107 19.81 0.47 -1.85
N LYS A 108 21.04 0.82 -1.48
CA LYS A 108 21.32 2.12 -0.86
C LYS A 108 20.99 3.30 -1.75
N SER A 109 21.12 3.16 -3.08
CA SER A 109 20.75 4.23 -4.02
C SER A 109 19.26 4.45 -4.20
N GLU A 110 18.41 3.58 -3.65
CA GLU A 110 16.94 3.76 -3.60
C GLU A 110 16.51 4.57 -2.35
N LEU A 111 17.41 4.77 -1.37
CA LEU A 111 17.13 5.64 -0.22
C LEU A 111 16.96 7.09 -0.70
N ARG A 112 16.09 7.83 -0.06
CA ARG A 112 15.84 9.24 -0.38
C ARG A 112 17.13 10.08 -0.37
N ASP A 113 17.94 9.97 0.69
CA ASP A 113 19.27 10.57 0.79
C ASP A 113 20.27 9.49 1.25
N PRO A 114 20.94 8.81 0.27
CA PRO A 114 21.82 7.68 0.59
C PRO A 114 22.95 8.00 1.56
N ASP A 115 23.36 9.26 1.66
CA ASP A 115 24.46 9.68 2.54
C ASP A 115 23.98 9.96 3.98
N LYS A 116 22.73 10.40 4.16
CA LYS A 116 22.19 10.79 5.48
C LYS A 116 21.33 9.71 6.13
N ASP A 117 20.56 8.98 5.33
CA ASP A 117 19.48 8.14 5.84
C ASP A 117 19.92 6.77 6.36
N LEU A 118 21.22 6.39 6.21
CA LEU A 118 21.73 5.09 6.66
C LEU A 118 21.52 4.84 8.17
N ILE A 119 21.59 5.89 8.98
CA ILE A 119 21.36 5.78 10.43
C ILE A 119 19.87 5.65 10.68
N GLU A 120 19.05 6.54 10.12
CA GLU A 120 17.59 6.57 10.31
C GLU A 120 16.94 5.26 9.89
N VAL A 121 17.27 4.71 8.72
CA VAL A 121 16.72 3.44 8.26
C VAL A 121 17.05 2.29 9.19
N THR A 122 18.26 2.30 9.77
CA THR A 122 18.68 1.26 10.73
C THR A 122 17.96 1.41 12.06
N GLU A 123 17.77 2.62 12.56
CA GLU A 123 17.02 2.90 13.79
C GLU A 123 15.55 2.52 13.65
N CYS A 124 14.93 2.86 12.52
CA CYS A 124 13.56 2.46 12.21
C CYS A 124 13.41 0.93 12.13
N ALA A 125 14.35 0.25 11.48
CA ALA A 125 14.38 -1.22 11.44
C ALA A 125 14.44 -1.82 12.87
N GLN A 126 15.28 -1.26 13.73
CA GLN A 126 15.46 -1.75 15.10
C GLN A 126 14.21 -1.56 15.97
N LYS A 127 13.46 -0.49 15.79
CA LYS A 127 12.18 -0.28 16.49
C LYS A 127 11.17 -1.39 16.24
N LEU A 128 11.21 -2.01 15.05
CA LEU A 128 10.36 -3.16 14.69
C LEU A 128 11.05 -4.52 14.88
N GLY A 129 12.24 -4.54 15.54
CA GLY A 129 12.95 -5.77 15.86
C GLY A 129 13.86 -6.32 14.76
N TYR A 130 13.93 -5.68 13.60
CA TYR A 130 14.91 -6.03 12.58
C TYR A 130 16.33 -5.62 13.00
N ARG A 131 17.30 -6.40 12.56
CA ARG A 131 18.72 -6.13 12.78
C ARG A 131 19.47 -6.17 11.45
N LEU A 132 20.45 -5.31 11.30
CA LEU A 132 21.34 -5.34 10.15
C LEU A 132 22.15 -6.64 10.16
N ALA A 133 21.80 -7.57 9.28
CA ALA A 133 22.43 -8.87 9.17
C ALA A 133 23.69 -8.84 8.30
N ALA A 134 23.74 -7.94 7.31
CA ALA A 134 24.89 -7.67 6.46
C ALA A 134 24.70 -6.34 5.71
N SER A 135 25.82 -5.79 5.25
CA SER A 135 25.85 -4.68 4.31
C SER A 135 27.09 -4.76 3.43
N ASN A 136 27.03 -4.10 2.28
CA ASN A 136 28.19 -3.81 1.43
C ASN A 136 28.03 -2.37 0.88
N ASP A 137 28.87 -1.98 -0.08
CA ASP A 137 28.85 -0.62 -0.62
C ASP A 137 27.50 -0.23 -1.25
N SER A 138 26.74 -1.21 -1.77
CA SER A 138 25.52 -0.97 -2.54
C SER A 138 24.24 -1.36 -1.83
N TYR A 139 24.27 -2.24 -0.84
CA TYR A 139 23.06 -2.84 -0.25
C TYR A 139 23.10 -2.96 1.27
N LEU A 140 21.91 -2.94 1.88
CA LEU A 140 21.64 -3.23 3.29
C LEU A 140 20.74 -4.47 3.36
N LEU A 141 21.08 -5.42 4.24
CA LEU A 141 20.29 -6.62 4.50
C LEU A 141 19.85 -6.63 5.97
N TYR A 142 18.57 -6.48 6.21
CA TYR A 142 17.96 -6.56 7.53
C TYR A 142 17.26 -7.91 7.72
N HIS A 143 17.20 -8.39 8.95
CA HIS A 143 16.50 -9.63 9.30
C HIS A 143 15.93 -9.53 10.72
N ILE A 144 14.71 -10.05 10.90
CA ILE A 144 14.07 -10.22 12.19
C ILE A 144 14.01 -11.72 12.56
N LYS A 145 14.41 -12.04 13.78
CA LYS A 145 14.27 -13.41 14.29
C LYS A 145 12.83 -13.63 14.75
N THR A 146 12.11 -14.48 14.04
CA THR A 146 10.70 -14.74 14.27
C THR A 146 10.36 -16.23 14.17
N TYR A 147 9.08 -16.59 14.16
CA TYR A 147 8.56 -17.94 13.92
C TYR A 147 8.90 -18.40 12.51
N GLU A 148 8.80 -19.73 12.24
CA GLU A 148 9.01 -20.26 10.88
C GLU A 148 7.93 -19.77 9.92
N LYS A 149 6.67 -19.78 10.38
CA LYS A 149 5.53 -19.17 9.73
C LYS A 149 4.80 -18.30 10.74
N PHE A 150 4.43 -17.14 10.31
CA PHE A 150 3.66 -16.22 11.14
C PHE A 150 2.64 -15.45 10.32
N GLY A 151 1.58 -15.05 10.99
CA GLY A 151 0.68 -14.00 10.57
C GLY A 151 0.82 -12.79 11.48
N THR A 152 -0.02 -11.81 11.29
CA THR A 152 -0.08 -10.62 12.13
C THR A 152 -1.51 -10.31 12.56
N THR A 153 -1.66 -9.79 13.77
CA THR A 153 -2.82 -8.99 14.16
C THR A 153 -2.38 -7.55 14.28
N CYS A 154 -3.26 -6.61 13.99
CA CYS A 154 -2.93 -5.19 14.06
C CYS A 154 -4.13 -4.40 14.54
N GLN A 155 -3.88 -3.43 15.44
CA GLN A 155 -4.87 -2.43 15.83
C GLN A 155 -4.37 -1.06 15.43
N TYR A 156 -5.21 -0.35 14.67
CA TYR A 156 -4.92 1.00 14.20
C TYR A 156 -5.77 2.01 14.94
N GLU A 157 -5.21 3.19 15.19
CA GLU A 157 -5.89 4.31 15.81
C GLU A 157 -6.62 5.21 14.80
N GLY A 158 -6.17 5.20 13.53
CA GLY A 158 -6.78 5.96 12.44
C GLY A 158 -7.25 5.08 11.28
N LEU A 159 -8.18 5.62 10.48
CA LEU A 159 -8.66 5.02 9.23
C LEU A 159 -8.56 6.03 8.10
N ALA A 160 -7.98 5.64 6.97
CA ALA A 160 -7.91 6.43 5.76
C ALA A 160 -8.89 5.93 4.71
N ILE A 161 -9.79 6.79 4.21
CA ILE A 161 -10.82 6.46 3.23
C ILE A 161 -10.60 7.28 1.96
N GLY A 162 -10.50 6.60 0.83
CA GLY A 162 -10.44 7.20 -0.49
C GLY A 162 -9.17 6.87 -1.26
N SER A 163 -9.19 7.12 -2.57
CA SER A 163 -8.14 6.71 -3.52
C SER A 163 -6.79 7.44 -3.35
N SER A 164 -6.76 8.56 -2.64
CA SER A 164 -5.55 9.36 -2.34
C SER A 164 -5.27 9.46 -0.84
N SER A 165 -5.88 8.59 -0.04
CA SER A 165 -5.75 8.64 1.41
C SER A 165 -4.42 8.07 1.93
N ASP A 166 -3.69 7.33 1.11
CA ASP A 166 -2.44 6.66 1.46
C ASP A 166 -1.30 7.63 1.79
N PHE A 167 -1.27 8.82 1.16
CA PHE A 167 -0.17 9.76 1.35
C PHE A 167 0.03 10.20 2.80
N LEU A 168 -1.04 10.26 3.58
CA LEU A 168 -0.93 10.56 5.00
C LEU A 168 -0.33 9.39 5.80
N ALA A 169 -0.70 8.15 5.45
CA ALA A 169 -0.28 6.96 6.18
C ALA A 169 1.24 6.71 6.14
N TYR A 170 1.96 7.23 5.14
CA TYR A 170 3.43 7.11 5.12
C TYR A 170 4.08 7.80 6.32
N GLY A 171 3.66 9.02 6.63
CA GLY A 171 4.15 9.78 7.79
C GLY A 171 3.49 9.40 9.11
N TYR A 172 2.31 8.76 9.04
CA TYR A 172 1.48 8.36 10.18
C TYR A 172 1.09 6.89 10.05
N PRO A 173 2.03 5.96 10.34
CA PRO A 173 1.86 4.53 10.05
C PRO A 173 0.72 3.86 10.82
N ASN A 174 0.22 4.48 11.90
CA ASN A 174 -0.91 4.00 12.70
C ASN A 174 -2.28 4.38 12.08
N ILE A 175 -2.30 4.45 10.75
CA ILE A 175 -3.53 4.68 9.96
C ILE A 175 -3.78 3.45 9.09
N GLU A 176 -4.95 2.84 9.26
CA GLU A 176 -5.42 1.71 8.47
C GLU A 176 -5.91 2.19 7.08
N PRO A 177 -5.53 1.54 5.98
CA PRO A 177 -6.17 1.78 4.70
C PRO A 177 -7.59 1.25 4.70
N GLY A 178 -8.55 2.06 4.23
CA GLY A 178 -9.94 1.66 4.16
C GLY A 178 -10.22 0.60 3.09
N ASP A 179 -11.18 -0.28 3.36
CA ASP A 179 -11.61 -1.34 2.41
C ASP A 179 -12.38 -0.78 1.21
N SER A 180 -12.97 0.40 1.33
CA SER A 180 -13.73 1.08 0.28
C SER A 180 -13.42 2.57 0.24
N ASN A 181 -13.49 3.15 -0.95
CA ASN A 181 -13.42 4.60 -1.13
C ASN A 181 -14.76 5.30 -0.84
N ASN A 182 -15.86 4.56 -0.73
CA ASN A 182 -17.19 5.08 -0.50
C ASN A 182 -17.50 5.15 1.00
N VAL A 183 -17.71 6.35 1.53
CA VAL A 183 -18.03 6.57 2.95
C VAL A 183 -19.30 5.84 3.38
N ASN A 184 -20.29 5.69 2.49
CA ASN A 184 -21.54 5.01 2.81
C ASN A 184 -21.42 3.49 2.96
N ASP A 185 -20.29 2.89 2.57
CA ASP A 185 -20.03 1.46 2.79
C ASP A 185 -19.63 1.13 4.23
N TYR A 186 -19.33 2.15 5.02
CA TYR A 186 -18.94 1.99 6.42
C TYR A 186 -20.14 2.20 7.37
N SER A 187 -20.22 1.36 8.39
CA SER A 187 -21.17 1.57 9.48
C SER A 187 -20.61 2.53 10.53
N TYR A 188 -21.51 3.19 11.25
CA TYR A 188 -21.15 4.01 12.42
C TYR A 188 -20.30 3.22 13.42
N ASP A 189 -20.69 1.98 13.73
CA ASP A 189 -20.01 1.13 14.72
C ASP A 189 -18.58 0.74 14.26
N LYS A 190 -18.33 0.63 12.95
CA LYS A 190 -16.99 0.41 12.42
C LYS A 190 -16.15 1.68 12.57
N LEU A 191 -16.68 2.82 12.15
CA LEU A 191 -15.95 4.09 12.16
C LEU A 191 -15.69 4.63 13.57
N SER A 192 -16.58 4.40 14.52
CA SER A 192 -16.44 4.88 15.91
C SER A 192 -15.31 4.21 16.70
N LYS A 193 -14.68 3.18 16.14
CA LYS A 193 -13.52 2.51 16.76
C LYS A 193 -12.21 3.29 16.59
N TYR A 194 -12.16 4.21 15.63
CA TYR A 194 -10.97 4.98 15.32
C TYR A 194 -11.00 6.34 16.00
N LYS A 195 -9.83 6.83 16.38
CA LYS A 195 -9.66 8.19 16.92
C LYS A 195 -9.72 9.23 15.81
N VAL A 196 -9.16 8.88 14.64
CA VAL A 196 -9.09 9.78 13.48
C VAL A 196 -9.58 9.06 12.23
N ILE A 197 -10.39 9.76 11.42
CA ILE A 197 -10.78 9.34 10.07
C ILE A 197 -10.25 10.38 9.09
N TYR A 198 -9.42 9.94 8.14
CA TYR A 198 -8.89 10.77 7.08
C TYR A 198 -9.58 10.48 5.76
N LEU A 199 -10.13 11.50 5.12
CA LEU A 199 -10.85 11.41 3.86
C LEU A 199 -10.06 12.11 2.75
N SER A 200 -9.65 11.38 1.68
CA SER A 200 -8.96 11.95 0.53
C SER A 200 -9.20 11.14 -0.73
N GLY A 201 -9.82 11.74 -1.76
CA GLY A 201 -10.24 11.01 -2.94
C GLY A 201 -11.38 10.02 -2.66
N PHE A 202 -12.19 10.33 -1.67
CA PHE A 202 -13.35 9.53 -1.26
C PHE A 202 -14.55 9.74 -2.19
N THR A 203 -15.52 8.85 -2.09
CA THR A 203 -16.81 8.94 -2.77
C THR A 203 -17.95 8.75 -1.76
N TYR A 204 -19.15 9.04 -2.18
CA TYR A 204 -20.39 8.75 -1.46
C TYR A 204 -21.52 8.45 -2.47
N ASP A 205 -22.42 7.55 -2.10
CA ASP A 205 -23.67 7.31 -2.82
C ASP A 205 -24.75 8.30 -2.38
N ASP A 206 -24.76 8.65 -1.08
CA ASP A 206 -25.68 9.55 -0.42
C ASP A 206 -24.88 10.56 0.44
N LYS A 207 -24.74 11.78 -0.10
CA LYS A 207 -23.99 12.87 0.54
C LYS A 207 -24.55 13.19 1.93
N ASP A 208 -25.85 13.42 2.02
CA ASP A 208 -26.51 13.83 3.28
C ASP A 208 -26.34 12.77 4.38
N LYS A 209 -26.38 11.49 4.00
CA LYS A 209 -26.17 10.38 4.94
C LYS A 209 -24.71 10.31 5.38
N ALA A 210 -23.76 10.51 4.46
CA ALA A 210 -22.34 10.53 4.78
C ALA A 210 -22.01 11.69 5.74
N GLU A 211 -22.46 12.91 5.43
CA GLU A 211 -22.23 14.10 6.26
C GLU A 211 -22.84 13.94 7.67
N LYS A 212 -24.09 13.48 7.78
CA LYS A 212 -24.76 13.23 9.08
C LYS A 212 -24.03 12.18 9.91
N MET A 213 -23.50 11.13 9.27
CA MET A 213 -22.74 10.10 9.97
C MET A 213 -21.42 10.65 10.50
N LEU A 214 -20.68 11.40 9.68
CA LEU A 214 -19.41 12.03 10.08
C LEU A 214 -19.60 13.07 11.18
N LEU A 215 -20.66 13.90 11.08
CA LEU A 215 -21.01 14.85 12.13
C LEU A 215 -21.28 14.13 13.46
N LYS A 216 -22.08 13.07 13.45
CA LYS A 216 -22.36 12.27 14.64
C LYS A 216 -21.10 11.63 15.24
N LEU A 217 -20.15 11.20 14.39
CA LEU A 217 -18.86 10.65 14.85
C LEU A 217 -18.01 11.74 15.49
N SER A 218 -17.96 12.94 14.92
CA SER A 218 -17.19 14.06 15.46
C SER A 218 -17.76 14.55 16.81
N GLU A 219 -19.09 14.54 16.98
CA GLU A 219 -19.77 14.82 18.26
C GLU A 219 -19.43 13.76 19.33
N ALA A 220 -19.16 12.53 18.90
CA ALA A 220 -18.71 11.45 19.78
C ALA A 220 -17.20 11.48 20.07
N GLY A 221 -16.47 12.47 19.55
CA GLY A 221 -15.04 12.69 19.79
C GLY A 221 -14.09 12.11 18.73
N VAL A 222 -14.61 11.51 17.66
CA VAL A 222 -13.77 11.07 16.53
C VAL A 222 -13.35 12.28 15.71
N ARG A 223 -12.06 12.44 15.47
CA ARG A 223 -11.54 13.50 14.60
C ARG A 223 -11.70 13.13 13.14
N ILE A 224 -12.32 14.03 12.37
CA ILE A 224 -12.50 13.86 10.92
C ILE A 224 -11.59 14.86 10.21
N ILE A 225 -10.71 14.39 9.34
CA ILE A 225 -9.83 15.23 8.53
C ILE A 225 -10.20 15.03 7.07
N VAL A 226 -10.57 16.10 6.38
CA VAL A 226 -11.02 16.08 4.99
C VAL A 226 -10.00 16.82 4.13
N ASN A 227 -9.35 16.12 3.20
CA ASN A 227 -8.55 16.76 2.16
C ASN A 227 -9.46 17.36 1.08
N GLY A 228 -9.47 18.67 0.95
CA GLY A 228 -10.32 19.40 0.01
C GLY A 228 -10.06 19.05 -1.46
N ASP A 229 -8.82 18.72 -1.81
CA ASP A 229 -8.47 18.28 -3.17
C ASP A 229 -9.19 16.99 -3.57
N GLY A 230 -9.42 16.11 -2.59
CA GLY A 230 -10.07 14.82 -2.79
C GLY A 230 -11.59 14.81 -2.62
N ILE A 231 -12.26 15.98 -2.52
CA ILE A 231 -13.73 16.04 -2.43
C ILE A 231 -14.34 15.77 -3.81
N PRO A 232 -15.39 14.92 -3.90
CA PRO A 232 -16.09 14.67 -5.16
C PRO A 232 -16.74 15.93 -5.75
N ASP A 233 -16.64 16.09 -7.06
CA ASP A 233 -17.37 17.13 -7.77
C ASP A 233 -18.88 16.89 -7.72
N ASN A 234 -19.68 17.92 -7.49
CA ASN A 234 -21.09 17.85 -7.71
C ASN A 234 -21.36 17.62 -9.23
N PRO A 235 -22.07 16.57 -9.62
CA PRO A 235 -22.25 16.20 -11.03
C PRO A 235 -22.92 17.30 -11.87
N GLN A 236 -23.76 18.15 -11.25
CA GLN A 236 -24.58 19.16 -11.93
C GLN A 236 -23.88 20.55 -11.96
N THR A 237 -23.36 20.99 -10.81
CA THR A 237 -22.76 22.33 -10.67
C THR A 237 -21.25 22.35 -10.91
N LYS A 238 -20.59 21.18 -10.86
CA LYS A 238 -19.12 21.03 -10.89
C LYS A 238 -18.41 21.74 -9.72
N ILE A 239 -19.15 22.06 -8.69
CA ILE A 239 -18.59 22.64 -7.46
C ILE A 239 -18.17 21.48 -6.55
N LYS A 240 -16.98 21.56 -5.99
CA LYS A 240 -16.51 20.69 -4.91
C LYS A 240 -16.98 21.28 -3.59
N GLU A 241 -17.92 20.62 -2.95
CA GLU A 241 -18.47 21.10 -1.68
C GLU A 241 -18.83 19.89 -0.79
N PHE A 242 -18.42 19.95 0.48
CA PHE A 242 -18.72 18.93 1.47
C PHE A 242 -18.86 19.59 2.86
N MET A 243 -19.91 19.25 3.62
CA MET A 243 -20.21 19.81 4.94
C MET A 243 -20.14 21.36 4.98
N GLY A 244 -20.65 22.03 3.94
CA GLY A 244 -20.66 23.49 3.86
C GLY A 244 -19.33 24.15 3.43
N VAL A 245 -18.25 23.38 3.28
CA VAL A 245 -16.96 23.89 2.78
C VAL A 245 -16.88 23.73 1.28
N GLU A 246 -16.72 24.85 0.59
CA GLU A 246 -16.48 24.91 -0.85
C GLU A 246 -14.98 24.96 -1.16
N CYS A 247 -14.53 24.11 -2.09
CA CYS A 247 -13.15 24.06 -2.54
C CYS A 247 -13.00 24.70 -3.92
N GLN A 248 -12.10 25.67 -4.05
CA GLN A 248 -11.85 26.39 -5.31
C GLN A 248 -10.42 26.17 -5.79
N ASP A 249 -10.26 26.04 -7.12
CA ASP A 249 -8.97 25.77 -7.74
C ASP A 249 -7.98 26.94 -7.53
N ILE A 250 -6.74 26.58 -7.22
CA ILE A 250 -5.60 27.50 -7.14
C ILE A 250 -4.37 26.85 -7.77
N TYR A 251 -3.43 27.67 -8.26
CA TYR A 251 -2.21 27.23 -8.92
C TYR A 251 -1.00 27.88 -8.27
N PHE A 252 -0.01 27.04 -7.91
CA PHE A 252 1.30 27.51 -7.46
C PHE A 252 2.39 27.11 -8.45
N GLN A 253 3.45 27.92 -8.50
CA GLN A 253 4.64 27.63 -9.31
C GLN A 253 5.88 27.60 -8.40
N ASN A 254 6.65 26.52 -8.50
CA ASN A 254 7.91 26.32 -7.79
C ASN A 254 7.84 26.21 -6.25
N GLY A 255 6.67 26.31 -5.63
CA GLY A 255 6.49 26.24 -4.17
C GLY A 255 5.28 27.02 -3.71
N TYR A 256 4.92 26.86 -2.44
CA TYR A 256 3.90 27.71 -1.83
C TYR A 256 4.47 29.09 -1.52
N PRO A 257 3.62 30.13 -1.46
CA PRO A 257 3.97 31.36 -0.75
C PRO A 257 4.13 31.05 0.75
N VAL A 258 4.55 32.03 1.53
CA VAL A 258 4.60 31.88 3.00
C VAL A 258 3.23 31.46 3.52
N LEU A 259 3.19 30.35 4.23
CA LEU A 259 1.99 29.86 4.89
C LEU A 259 1.93 30.39 6.32
N TYR A 260 0.75 30.75 6.79
CA TYR A 260 0.51 31.27 8.12
C TYR A 260 -0.38 30.34 8.91
N THR A 261 0.02 30.03 10.15
CA THR A 261 -0.74 29.23 11.11
C THR A 261 -0.93 30.01 12.41
N LYS A 262 -1.63 29.42 13.38
CA LYS A 262 -1.74 30.02 14.73
C LYS A 262 -0.39 30.11 15.44
N GLU A 263 0.60 29.30 15.04
CA GLU A 263 1.95 29.27 15.59
C GLU A 263 2.89 30.28 14.92
N GLY A 264 2.47 30.91 13.84
CA GLY A 264 3.23 31.88 13.07
C GLY A 264 3.42 31.51 11.61
N GLU A 265 4.49 32.03 11.01
CA GLU A 265 4.88 31.71 9.63
C GLU A 265 5.42 30.30 9.54
N MET A 266 5.05 29.62 8.48
CA MET A 266 5.50 28.27 8.15
C MET A 266 6.22 28.32 6.80
N ASP A 267 7.54 28.15 6.85
CA ASP A 267 8.35 28.01 5.66
C ASP A 267 8.19 26.59 5.10
N THR A 268 8.10 26.48 3.79
CA THR A 268 7.93 25.21 3.09
C THR A 268 9.03 25.01 2.07
N SER A 269 9.39 23.74 1.87
CA SER A 269 10.30 23.33 0.82
C SER A 269 9.72 23.61 -0.56
N LEU A 270 10.58 23.82 -1.57
CA LEU A 270 10.19 23.94 -2.95
C LEU A 270 9.58 22.63 -3.45
N PHE A 271 8.66 22.73 -4.40
CA PHE A 271 8.14 21.57 -5.09
C PHE A 271 9.24 20.87 -5.89
N ASP A 272 9.13 19.56 -6.04
CA ASP A 272 9.99 18.79 -6.91
C ASP A 272 9.99 19.37 -8.35
N VAL A 273 11.11 19.19 -9.04
CA VAL A 273 11.34 19.72 -10.40
C VAL A 273 10.24 19.29 -11.37
N ASP A 274 9.76 18.06 -11.24
CA ASP A 274 8.72 17.52 -12.11
C ASP A 274 7.30 18.01 -11.73
N LYS A 275 7.15 18.68 -10.57
CA LYS A 275 5.86 19.11 -10.02
C LYS A 275 5.79 20.62 -9.77
N ARG A 276 6.55 21.40 -10.55
CA ARG A 276 6.59 22.87 -10.45
C ARG A 276 5.24 23.55 -10.65
N ASN A 277 4.34 22.92 -11.41
CA ASN A 277 2.97 23.39 -11.59
C ASN A 277 2.06 22.59 -10.67
N TRP A 278 1.71 23.18 -9.54
CA TRP A 278 0.89 22.58 -8.52
C TRP A 278 -0.54 23.10 -8.63
N LYS A 279 -1.42 22.32 -9.25
CA LYS A 279 -2.86 22.57 -9.23
C LYS A 279 -3.46 21.92 -7.99
N THR A 280 -4.17 22.71 -7.20
CA THR A 280 -4.80 22.28 -5.95
C THR A 280 -6.02 23.15 -5.66
N VAL A 281 -6.53 23.13 -4.42
CA VAL A 281 -7.69 23.90 -3.99
C VAL A 281 -7.41 24.67 -2.71
N TYR A 282 -8.12 25.80 -2.55
CA TYR A 282 -8.27 26.50 -1.29
C TYR A 282 -9.71 26.38 -0.77
N LEU A 283 -9.94 26.81 0.46
CA LEU A 283 -11.15 26.52 1.21
C LEU A 283 -11.96 27.80 1.46
N ASN A 284 -13.29 27.72 1.28
CA ASN A 284 -14.25 28.75 1.67
C ASN A 284 -15.35 28.13 2.55
N GLY A 285 -15.88 28.91 3.50
CA GLY A 285 -16.96 28.45 4.39
C GLY A 285 -16.48 27.79 5.66
N LEU A 286 -15.21 28.02 6.06
CA LEU A 286 -14.71 27.57 7.35
C LEU A 286 -15.27 28.41 8.51
N ASP A 287 -15.63 27.80 9.63
CA ASP A 287 -16.03 28.49 10.85
C ASP A 287 -14.83 29.13 11.56
N ASN A 288 -13.72 28.39 11.61
CA ASN A 288 -12.45 28.89 12.17
C ASN A 288 -11.27 28.55 11.25
N THR A 289 -10.50 29.54 10.89
CA THR A 289 -9.25 29.39 10.11
C THR A 289 -8.12 28.91 11.01
N MET A 290 -7.46 27.83 10.62
CA MET A 290 -6.26 27.29 11.27
C MET A 290 -5.00 27.58 10.46
N GLY A 291 -5.13 27.70 9.15
CA GLY A 291 -4.04 28.02 8.25
C GLY A 291 -4.51 28.84 7.06
N TYR A 292 -3.71 29.85 6.67
CA TYR A 292 -4.00 30.72 5.53
C TYR A 292 -2.71 31.15 4.81
N LEU A 293 -2.88 31.68 3.64
CA LEU A 293 -1.82 32.29 2.83
C LEU A 293 -2.32 33.58 2.17
N TYR A 294 -1.42 34.35 1.56
CA TYR A 294 -1.79 35.47 0.70
C TYR A 294 -1.43 35.15 -0.75
N ASP A 295 -2.42 35.18 -1.63
CA ASP A 295 -2.23 35.16 -3.07
C ASP A 295 -2.62 36.50 -3.65
N THR A 296 -1.68 37.19 -4.34
CA THR A 296 -1.88 38.54 -4.92
C THR A 296 -2.49 39.55 -3.95
N GLY A 297 -2.18 39.41 -2.65
CA GLY A 297 -2.69 40.31 -1.59
C GLY A 297 -4.06 39.92 -1.03
N VAL A 298 -4.66 38.82 -1.52
CA VAL A 298 -5.93 38.29 -1.00
C VAL A 298 -5.60 37.16 0.00
N LYS A 299 -6.23 37.23 1.19
CA LYS A 299 -6.15 36.17 2.17
C LYS A 299 -6.95 34.97 1.69
N ILE A 300 -6.33 33.80 1.70
CA ILE A 300 -6.90 32.53 1.26
C ILE A 300 -6.69 31.51 2.37
N ASP A 301 -7.75 30.82 2.77
CA ASP A 301 -7.69 29.80 3.82
C ASP A 301 -7.37 28.42 3.21
N PHE A 302 -6.40 27.71 3.81
CA PHE A 302 -6.05 26.35 3.41
C PHE A 302 -6.26 25.30 4.50
N ALA A 303 -6.54 25.72 5.72
CA ALA A 303 -6.88 24.80 6.81
C ALA A 303 -7.84 25.45 7.78
N GLY A 304 -8.78 24.66 8.30
CA GLY A 304 -9.71 25.12 9.32
C GLY A 304 -10.75 24.07 9.67
N ASN A 305 -11.63 24.43 10.59
CA ASN A 305 -12.71 23.56 11.04
C ASN A 305 -14.10 24.09 10.71
N VAL A 306 -15.08 23.21 10.75
CA VAL A 306 -16.51 23.49 10.61
C VAL A 306 -17.30 22.72 11.63
N GLU A 307 -18.49 23.20 11.98
CA GLU A 307 -19.46 22.62 12.92
C GLU A 307 -18.89 22.45 14.35
N ASN A 308 -17.74 21.80 14.47
CA ASN A 308 -17.02 21.63 15.74
C ASN A 308 -15.51 21.44 15.48
N ASP A 309 -14.71 21.47 16.54
CA ASP A 309 -13.25 21.39 16.44
C ASP A 309 -12.73 20.02 15.95
N ASN A 310 -13.59 19.02 15.88
CA ASN A 310 -13.22 17.66 15.42
C ASN A 310 -13.37 17.45 13.91
N ILE A 311 -13.93 18.42 13.17
CA ILE A 311 -14.02 18.33 11.71
C ILE A 311 -13.06 19.36 11.09
N VAL A 312 -11.97 18.88 10.55
CA VAL A 312 -10.88 19.69 9.99
C VAL A 312 -10.79 19.50 8.48
N PHE A 313 -10.75 20.59 7.74
CA PHE A 313 -10.48 20.61 6.31
C PHE A 313 -9.06 21.04 6.03
N LEU A 314 -8.42 20.40 5.05
CA LEU A 314 -7.10 20.71 4.52
C LEU A 314 -7.19 21.00 3.02
N GLY A 315 -6.71 22.15 2.59
CA GLY A 315 -6.52 22.52 1.19
C GLY A 315 -5.06 22.40 0.76
N ILE A 316 -4.78 22.99 -0.39
CA ILE A 316 -3.45 23.08 -1.03
C ILE A 316 -2.70 21.74 -1.17
N ASN A 317 -3.41 20.62 -1.01
CA ASN A 317 -2.89 19.26 -1.04
C ASN A 317 -1.64 19.05 -0.14
N LEU A 318 -1.73 19.60 1.07
CA LEU A 318 -0.62 19.69 2.01
C LEU A 318 -0.08 18.31 2.44
N THR A 319 -0.95 17.28 2.49
CA THR A 319 -0.57 15.91 2.82
C THR A 319 0.31 15.28 1.74
N TYR A 320 0.00 15.55 0.46
CA TYR A 320 0.82 15.09 -0.65
C TYR A 320 2.15 15.86 -0.74
N HIS A 321 2.15 17.17 -0.43
CA HIS A 321 3.38 17.93 -0.30
C HIS A 321 4.29 17.32 0.78
N TYR A 322 3.74 17.01 1.96
CA TYR A 322 4.49 16.36 3.03
C TYR A 322 5.08 15.01 2.60
N PHE A 323 4.29 14.19 1.91
CA PHE A 323 4.75 12.92 1.36
C PHE A 323 5.99 13.11 0.46
N LEU A 324 5.97 14.09 -0.45
CA LEU A 324 7.07 14.31 -1.38
C LEU A 324 8.30 14.98 -0.75
N THR A 325 8.09 15.86 0.23
CA THR A 325 9.17 16.72 0.73
C THR A 325 9.68 16.30 2.11
N ARG A 326 8.87 15.59 2.90
CA ARG A 326 9.09 15.38 4.35
C ARG A 326 9.36 16.68 5.10
N ASP A 327 8.79 17.77 4.63
CA ASP A 327 8.96 19.09 5.21
C ASP A 327 8.59 19.09 6.70
N GLU A 328 9.56 19.38 7.56
CA GLU A 328 9.39 19.29 9.02
C GLU A 328 8.31 20.23 9.53
N SER A 329 8.21 21.44 8.96
CA SER A 329 7.22 22.44 9.37
C SER A 329 5.80 22.00 9.00
N VAL A 330 5.64 21.39 7.81
CA VAL A 330 4.38 20.79 7.37
C VAL A 330 4.02 19.58 8.21
N GLY A 331 5.00 18.72 8.50
CA GLY A 331 4.80 17.55 9.37
C GLY A 331 4.35 17.95 10.78
N LYS A 332 4.95 18.96 11.39
CA LYS A 332 4.52 19.51 12.68
C LYS A 332 3.09 20.06 12.64
N PHE A 333 2.76 20.81 11.59
CA PHE A 333 1.40 21.34 11.43
C PHE A 333 0.38 20.21 11.27
N LEU A 334 0.63 19.24 10.40
CA LEU A 334 -0.24 18.07 10.25
C LEU A 334 -0.37 17.29 11.55
N GLY A 335 0.73 17.09 12.29
CA GLY A 335 0.73 16.45 13.61
C GLY A 335 -0.16 17.18 14.63
N SER A 336 -0.17 18.53 14.62
CA SER A 336 -1.05 19.32 15.50
C SER A 336 -2.55 19.15 15.23
N LEU A 337 -2.90 18.64 14.05
CA LEU A 337 -4.29 18.38 13.66
C LEU A 337 -4.74 16.96 14.02
N MET A 338 -3.81 16.07 14.32
CA MET A 338 -4.04 14.66 14.58
C MET A 338 -3.82 14.31 16.06
N ASP A 339 -4.15 13.09 16.42
CA ASP A 339 -3.74 12.51 17.68
C ASP A 339 -2.28 12.06 17.58
N ASP A 340 -1.46 12.34 18.60
CA ASP A 340 -0.02 12.02 18.63
C ASP A 340 0.24 10.51 18.41
N SER A 341 -0.70 9.65 18.81
CA SER A 341 -0.58 8.20 18.64
C SER A 341 -0.52 7.74 17.18
N LEU A 342 -0.96 8.57 16.23
CA LEU A 342 -0.91 8.22 14.81
C LEU A 342 0.52 8.25 14.23
N ALA A 343 1.41 9.05 14.80
CA ALA A 343 2.82 9.08 14.40
C ALA A 343 3.61 7.88 14.96
N GLU A 344 3.06 7.19 15.94
CA GLU A 344 3.62 5.96 16.48
C GLU A 344 3.29 4.77 15.57
N LEU A 345 3.92 3.62 15.85
CA LEU A 345 3.59 2.38 15.16
C LEU A 345 2.22 1.85 15.64
N PRO A 346 1.45 1.19 14.76
CA PRO A 346 0.25 0.48 15.20
C PRO A 346 0.60 -0.69 16.13
N ASP A 347 -0.35 -1.10 16.96
CA ASP A 347 -0.17 -2.29 17.80
C ASP A 347 -0.25 -3.57 16.96
N ARG A 348 0.92 -3.92 16.38
CA ARG A 348 1.07 -5.11 15.54
C ARG A 348 1.76 -6.22 16.31
N ALA A 349 1.10 -7.37 16.43
CA ALA A 349 1.64 -8.57 17.03
C ALA A 349 1.89 -9.67 15.99
N LEU A 350 3.01 -10.38 16.13
CA LEU A 350 3.32 -11.58 15.34
C LEU A 350 2.66 -12.80 15.96
N VAL A 351 1.93 -13.55 15.14
CA VAL A 351 1.18 -14.74 15.56
C VAL A 351 1.76 -15.98 14.89
N PRO A 352 2.25 -16.99 15.63
CA PRO A 352 2.74 -18.21 15.02
C PRO A 352 1.61 -18.94 14.27
N LEU A 353 1.87 -19.36 13.05
CA LEU A 353 0.95 -20.13 12.23
C LEU A 353 1.57 -21.48 11.87
N ASP A 354 0.73 -22.51 11.78
CA ASP A 354 1.10 -23.73 11.10
C ASP A 354 0.44 -23.73 9.72
N ILE A 355 1.27 -23.70 8.67
CA ILE A 355 0.80 -23.63 7.28
C ILE A 355 1.37 -24.82 6.53
N ALA A 356 0.49 -25.69 6.06
CA ALA A 356 0.83 -26.85 5.25
C ALA A 356 0.14 -26.80 3.89
N GLN A 357 0.82 -27.29 2.86
CA GLN A 357 0.24 -27.51 1.55
C GLN A 357 0.08 -29.01 1.33
N ALA A 358 -1.15 -29.46 1.08
CA ALA A 358 -1.50 -30.85 0.83
C ALA A 358 -2.23 -30.94 -0.54
N GLY A 359 -1.46 -31.19 -1.60
CA GLY A 359 -1.98 -31.22 -2.98
C GLY A 359 -2.44 -29.82 -3.43
N ASP A 360 -3.74 -29.68 -3.71
CA ASP A 360 -4.43 -28.45 -4.10
C ASP A 360 -5.02 -27.69 -2.90
N GLN A 361 -4.76 -28.14 -1.68
CA GLN A 361 -5.26 -27.52 -0.46
C GLN A 361 -4.14 -26.80 0.30
N ILE A 362 -4.50 -25.66 0.88
CA ILE A 362 -3.70 -24.95 1.88
C ILE A 362 -4.42 -25.15 3.22
N ILE A 363 -3.71 -25.68 4.20
CA ILE A 363 -4.21 -25.86 5.56
C ILE A 363 -3.49 -24.87 6.46
N ILE A 364 -4.26 -24.04 7.16
CA ILE A 364 -3.75 -23.01 8.07
C ILE A 364 -4.32 -23.27 9.45
N ILE A 365 -3.46 -23.38 10.46
CA ILE A 365 -3.87 -23.46 11.85
C ILE A 365 -3.45 -22.18 12.56
N SER A 366 -4.43 -21.46 13.09
CA SER A 366 -4.24 -20.21 13.83
C SER A 366 -4.61 -20.39 15.31
N PRO A 367 -3.81 -19.87 16.27
CA PRO A 367 -4.13 -19.93 17.68
C PRO A 367 -5.20 -18.91 18.11
N GLN A 368 -5.53 -17.91 17.28
CA GLN A 368 -6.46 -16.82 17.59
C GLN A 368 -7.23 -16.35 16.36
N ASP A 369 -8.26 -15.54 16.59
CA ASP A 369 -9.10 -14.96 15.54
C ASP A 369 -8.46 -13.75 14.84
N GLN A 370 -8.95 -13.44 13.66
CA GLN A 370 -8.60 -12.24 12.88
C GLN A 370 -7.10 -12.11 12.61
N VAL A 371 -6.45 -13.23 12.28
CA VAL A 371 -5.03 -13.24 11.93
C VAL A 371 -4.87 -13.07 10.43
N ASN A 372 -4.18 -12.00 10.03
CA ASN A 372 -3.69 -11.82 8.69
C ASN A 372 -2.55 -12.82 8.44
N THR A 373 -2.73 -13.71 7.49
CA THR A 373 -1.79 -14.83 7.25
C THR A 373 -0.59 -14.46 6.38
N THR A 374 -0.50 -13.21 5.92
CA THR A 374 0.51 -12.77 4.94
C THR A 374 0.40 -13.41 3.55
N ILE A 375 -0.60 -14.24 3.32
CA ILE A 375 -0.90 -14.85 2.02
C ILE A 375 -1.79 -13.91 1.23
N ALA A 376 -1.41 -13.58 -0.01
CA ALA A 376 -2.23 -12.76 -0.90
C ALA A 376 -3.61 -13.41 -1.10
N TYR A 377 -4.68 -12.67 -0.78
CA TYR A 377 -6.05 -13.15 -0.99
C TYR A 377 -6.35 -13.30 -2.48
N GLN A 378 -7.08 -14.34 -2.83
CA GLN A 378 -7.53 -14.59 -4.20
C GLN A 378 -9.02 -14.94 -4.20
N ASP A 379 -9.77 -14.39 -5.14
CA ASP A 379 -11.22 -14.65 -5.30
C ASP A 379 -11.54 -16.12 -5.64
N ILE A 380 -10.53 -16.89 -6.03
CA ILE A 380 -10.65 -18.32 -6.29
C ILE A 380 -10.49 -19.19 -5.04
N PHE A 381 -10.23 -18.59 -3.88
CA PHE A 381 -10.18 -19.31 -2.61
C PHE A 381 -11.59 -19.75 -2.19
N ASP A 382 -11.73 -21.03 -1.87
CA ASP A 382 -12.96 -21.65 -1.37
C ASP A 382 -12.65 -22.36 -0.04
N SER A 383 -13.41 -22.05 0.99
CA SER A 383 -13.25 -22.60 2.32
C SER A 383 -14.60 -22.86 2.98
N SER A 384 -14.70 -23.90 3.81
CA SER A 384 -15.86 -24.14 4.69
C SER A 384 -15.91 -23.12 5.84
N GLU A 385 -14.76 -22.62 6.24
CA GLU A 385 -14.63 -21.60 7.26
C GLU A 385 -14.72 -20.20 6.64
N LYS A 386 -15.13 -19.24 7.46
CA LYS A 386 -15.24 -17.86 7.01
C LYS A 386 -13.85 -17.25 6.87
N ILE A 387 -13.50 -16.90 5.65
CA ILE A 387 -12.25 -16.21 5.30
C ILE A 387 -12.56 -14.80 4.80
N HIS A 388 -11.64 -13.88 5.01
CA HIS A 388 -11.77 -12.48 4.59
C HIS A 388 -10.54 -12.01 3.82
N SER A 389 -10.72 -11.00 3.00
CA SER A 389 -9.62 -10.19 2.46
C SER A 389 -9.46 -8.97 3.34
N VAL A 390 -8.30 -8.81 3.96
CA VAL A 390 -7.92 -7.60 4.70
C VAL A 390 -6.61 -7.09 4.12
N HIS A 391 -6.59 -5.88 3.62
CA HIS A 391 -5.44 -5.27 2.93
C HIS A 391 -4.88 -6.16 1.80
N ASN A 392 -5.77 -6.80 1.02
CA ASN A 392 -5.44 -7.77 -0.03
C ASN A 392 -4.77 -9.07 0.46
N LEU A 393 -4.74 -9.31 1.75
CA LEU A 393 -4.20 -10.50 2.38
C LEU A 393 -5.32 -11.36 2.98
N LEU A 394 -5.08 -12.64 3.08
CA LEU A 394 -6.02 -13.60 3.64
C LEU A 394 -6.05 -13.52 5.16
N GLU A 395 -7.21 -13.22 5.74
CA GLU A 395 -7.46 -13.30 7.17
C GLU A 395 -8.20 -14.59 7.53
N VAL A 396 -7.78 -15.24 8.62
CA VAL A 396 -8.39 -16.46 9.17
C VAL A 396 -8.72 -16.28 10.65
N ASN A 397 -9.65 -17.12 11.14
CA ASN A 397 -9.98 -17.22 12.55
C ASN A 397 -9.21 -18.35 13.24
N SER A 398 -9.36 -18.46 14.57
CA SER A 398 -8.75 -19.51 15.38
C SER A 398 -9.21 -20.90 14.95
N GLY A 399 -8.30 -21.86 15.04
CA GLY A 399 -8.52 -23.25 14.62
C GLY A 399 -7.93 -23.55 13.24
N GLU A 400 -8.43 -24.62 12.62
CA GLU A 400 -7.99 -25.11 11.33
C GLU A 400 -8.85 -24.53 10.20
N THR A 401 -8.24 -23.83 9.25
CA THR A 401 -8.87 -23.34 8.03
C THR A 401 -8.31 -24.10 6.83
N LYS A 402 -9.18 -24.75 6.07
CA LYS A 402 -8.84 -25.45 4.81
C LYS A 402 -9.28 -24.63 3.63
N ILE A 403 -8.35 -24.33 2.74
CA ILE A 403 -8.58 -23.55 1.53
C ILE A 403 -8.30 -24.43 0.33
N THR A 404 -9.26 -24.47 -0.58
CA THR A 404 -9.14 -25.11 -1.91
C THR A 404 -9.21 -24.05 -3.00
N LEU A 405 -8.67 -24.36 -4.17
CA LEU A 405 -8.74 -23.46 -5.32
C LEU A 405 -9.95 -23.82 -6.17
N LYS A 406 -10.87 -22.88 -6.34
CA LYS A 406 -12.05 -23.05 -7.18
C LYS A 406 -11.87 -22.25 -8.47
N TYR A 407 -11.68 -22.95 -9.58
CA TYR A 407 -11.54 -22.35 -10.90
C TYR A 407 -12.91 -22.12 -11.53
N PRO A 408 -13.43 -20.89 -11.61
CA PRO A 408 -14.83 -20.62 -12.00
C PRO A 408 -15.16 -21.06 -13.42
N TYR A 409 -14.17 -21.14 -14.30
CA TYR A 409 -14.35 -21.53 -15.70
C TYR A 409 -13.86 -22.95 -16.04
N PHE A 410 -13.49 -23.75 -15.04
CA PHE A 410 -12.97 -25.10 -15.28
C PHE A 410 -14.00 -25.98 -16.02
N TRP A 411 -15.22 -26.11 -15.49
CA TRP A 411 -16.27 -26.92 -16.09
C TRP A 411 -16.75 -26.39 -17.45
N PRO A 412 -17.09 -25.08 -17.62
CA PRO A 412 -17.39 -24.53 -18.93
C PRO A 412 -16.27 -24.75 -19.96
N GLY A 413 -15.02 -24.52 -19.57
CA GLY A 413 -13.86 -24.75 -20.45
C GLY A 413 -13.69 -26.20 -20.85
N MET A 414 -13.88 -27.14 -19.92
CA MET A 414 -13.83 -28.56 -20.21
C MET A 414 -14.95 -29.00 -21.17
N ILE A 415 -16.16 -28.51 -20.97
CA ILE A 415 -17.30 -28.80 -21.87
C ILE A 415 -17.01 -28.28 -23.29
N VAL A 416 -16.57 -27.03 -23.44
CA VAL A 416 -16.20 -26.45 -24.74
C VAL A 416 -15.06 -27.26 -25.40
N SER A 417 -14.07 -27.68 -24.63
CA SER A 417 -12.97 -28.52 -25.15
C SER A 417 -13.44 -29.86 -25.65
N ILE A 418 -14.33 -30.53 -24.91
CA ILE A 418 -14.93 -31.81 -25.34
C ILE A 418 -15.71 -31.62 -26.67
N PHE A 419 -16.54 -30.59 -26.76
CA PHE A 419 -17.27 -30.31 -28.01
C PHE A 419 -16.32 -29.98 -29.17
N GLY A 420 -15.22 -29.27 -28.90
CA GLY A 420 -14.15 -28.99 -29.86
C GLY A 420 -13.52 -30.27 -30.42
N VAL A 421 -13.16 -31.22 -29.53
CA VAL A 421 -12.60 -32.51 -29.92
C VAL A 421 -13.61 -33.33 -30.75
N ILE A 422 -14.87 -33.42 -30.30
CA ILE A 422 -15.93 -34.12 -31.04
C ILE A 422 -16.12 -33.49 -32.41
N GLY A 423 -16.18 -32.16 -32.50
CA GLY A 423 -16.28 -31.43 -33.77
C GLY A 423 -15.13 -31.75 -34.73
N TRP A 424 -13.91 -31.82 -34.22
CA TRP A 424 -12.71 -32.18 -34.98
C TRP A 424 -12.78 -33.62 -35.53
N ILE A 425 -13.23 -34.57 -34.72
CA ILE A 425 -13.43 -35.98 -35.13
C ILE A 425 -14.49 -36.06 -36.25
N LEU A 426 -15.63 -35.42 -36.04
CA LEU A 426 -16.72 -35.38 -37.03
C LEU A 426 -16.26 -34.73 -38.34
N PHE A 427 -15.53 -33.63 -38.28
CA PHE A 427 -14.93 -33.00 -39.45
C PHE A 427 -13.95 -33.91 -40.17
N GLY A 428 -13.09 -34.62 -39.46
CA GLY A 428 -12.17 -35.59 -40.03
C GLY A 428 -12.89 -36.75 -40.77
N VAL A 429 -13.96 -37.29 -40.15
CA VAL A 429 -14.79 -38.33 -40.76
C VAL A 429 -15.51 -37.79 -42.01
N TRP A 430 -16.03 -36.57 -41.93
CA TRP A 430 -16.69 -35.92 -43.07
C TRP A 430 -15.74 -35.70 -44.27
N MET A 431 -14.54 -35.18 -43.99
CA MET A 431 -13.50 -34.99 -45.02
C MET A 431 -13.09 -36.31 -45.67
N ARG A 432 -12.95 -37.38 -44.88
CA ARG A 432 -12.61 -38.72 -45.40
C ARG A 432 -13.73 -39.29 -46.31
N LYS A 433 -14.99 -39.12 -45.93
CA LYS A 433 -16.14 -39.50 -46.78
C LYS A 433 -16.17 -38.71 -48.10
N ARG A 434 -15.87 -37.39 -48.05
CA ARG A 434 -15.85 -36.54 -49.27
C ARG A 434 -14.72 -36.94 -50.23
N GLN A 435 -13.56 -37.35 -49.71
CA GLN A 435 -12.44 -37.83 -50.52
C GLN A 435 -12.75 -39.18 -51.21
N ILE A 436 -13.52 -40.02 -50.53
CA ILE A 436 -13.94 -41.30 -51.11
C ILE A 436 -14.98 -41.08 -52.24
N LEU A 437 -15.95 -40.18 -52.04
CA LEU A 437 -16.97 -39.84 -53.05
C LEU A 437 -16.42 -39.12 -54.28
N ASN A 438 -15.29 -38.38 -54.14
CA ASN A 438 -14.64 -37.73 -55.29
C ASN A 438 -13.67 -38.65 -56.05
N LYS A 439 -13.49 -39.90 -55.62
CA LYS A 439 -12.67 -40.90 -56.29
C LYS A 439 -13.49 -42.01 -56.97
N SER A 440 -14.79 -42.05 -56.76
CA SER A 440 -15.77 -42.88 -57.48
C SER A 440 -16.41 -42.09 -58.63
#